data_4338e82837d115fa25f8e67d5af82dca
#
_entry.id   4338e82837d115fa25f8e67d5af82dca
#
_cell.length_a   1.000
_cell.length_b   1.000
_cell.length_c   1.000
_cell.angle_alpha   90.00
_cell.angle_beta   90.00
_cell.angle_gamma   90.00
#
_symmetry.space_group_name_H-M   'P 1'
#
loop_
_entity.id
_entity.type
_entity.pdbx_description
1 polymer ?
#
loop_
_entity_poly.entity_id
_entity_poly.type
_entity_poly.pdbx_seq_one_letter_code
_entity_poly.pdbx_strand_id
1 'polypeptide(L)'
;AAAGNQNDPVDQTLSKENYEEILKSMYQAVKEAKKGVVSVSAASKEEDWDAEATGITSSVSGVITADNGQELLIFASESVCKDAEEWQVEFVDGTSYKASVKSRDKNSGFAVFSVAKNELSDATWNAIHVAELGNSNLAAQGDGVIALGNTLGYEDGVSYGIISSTEYQQKFRDGECGVIGTDISGSDGATG
;
A
#
# COMPACT_ATOMS: atom_id res chain seq x y z
N ALA A 1 40.23 22.33 41.45
CA ALA A 1 38.83 22.33 40.98
C ALA A 1 38.71 21.30 39.87
N ALA A 2 38.15 20.11 40.16
CA ALA A 2 37.87 19.09 39.20
C ALA A 2 36.50 19.38 38.58
N ALA A 3 36.48 19.60 37.25
CA ALA A 3 35.24 19.70 36.49
C ALA A 3 34.64 18.29 36.40
N GLY A 4 33.49 18.10 37.03
CA GLY A 4 32.73 16.85 36.92
C GLY A 4 32.22 16.68 35.49
N ASN A 5 32.58 15.56 34.89
CA ASN A 5 32.05 15.10 33.62
C ASN A 5 30.68 14.50 33.89
N GLN A 6 29.63 15.30 33.78
CA GLN A 6 28.25 14.80 33.84
C GLN A 6 27.88 14.16 32.49
N ASN A 7 28.33 12.92 32.28
CA ASN A 7 27.67 11.97 31.43
C ASN A 7 26.80 11.07 32.32
N ASP A 8 25.74 11.63 32.88
CA ASP A 8 24.68 10.80 33.42
C ASP A 8 24.09 10.02 32.21
N PRO A 9 24.07 8.67 32.25
CA PRO A 9 23.32 7.92 31.26
C PRO A 9 21.88 8.40 31.41
N VAL A 10 21.34 8.96 30.32
CA VAL A 10 19.91 9.23 30.24
C VAL A 10 19.23 7.89 30.56
N ASP A 11 18.57 7.82 31.70
CA ASP A 11 17.80 6.66 32.10
C ASP A 11 16.62 6.54 31.12
N GLN A 12 16.86 5.83 30.01
CA GLN A 12 15.85 5.49 29.03
C GLN A 12 15.06 4.27 29.53
N THR A 13 14.54 4.35 30.74
CA THR A 13 13.52 3.41 31.16
C THR A 13 12.31 3.60 30.28
N LEU A 14 11.98 2.57 29.49
CA LEU A 14 10.73 2.47 28.73
C LEU A 14 9.59 2.53 29.76
N SER A 15 9.07 3.73 29.98
CA SER A 15 7.88 3.89 30.79
C SER A 15 6.64 3.42 29.98
N LYS A 16 5.57 3.08 30.67
CA LYS A 16 4.30 2.75 30.04
C LYS A 16 3.83 3.89 29.15
N GLU A 17 4.01 5.12 29.60
CA GLU A 17 3.65 6.35 28.89
C GLU A 17 4.40 6.48 27.56
N ASN A 18 5.71 6.23 27.55
CA ASN A 18 6.53 6.27 26.34
C ASN A 18 6.08 5.22 25.32
N TYR A 19 5.72 4.02 25.78
CA TYR A 19 5.21 2.97 24.94
C TYR A 19 3.85 3.34 24.31
N GLU A 20 2.93 3.90 25.11
CA GLU A 20 1.64 4.37 24.64
C GLU A 20 1.78 5.50 23.60
N GLU A 21 2.74 6.41 23.77
CA GLU A 21 3.05 7.47 22.82
C GLU A 21 3.58 6.91 21.49
N ILE A 22 4.46 5.90 21.53
CA ILE A 22 4.96 5.21 20.34
C ILE A 22 3.79 4.58 19.57
N LEU A 23 2.95 3.81 20.25
CA LEU A 23 1.78 3.17 19.62
C LEU A 23 0.83 4.20 19.00
N LYS A 24 0.60 5.32 19.69
CA LYS A 24 -0.24 6.40 19.18
C LYS A 24 0.37 7.03 17.92
N SER A 25 1.69 7.24 17.91
CA SER A 25 2.40 7.78 16.74
C SER A 25 2.33 6.82 15.55
N MET A 26 2.50 5.51 15.78
CA MET A 26 2.35 4.48 14.75
C MET A 26 0.92 4.45 14.22
N TYR A 27 -0.09 4.53 15.08
CA TYR A 27 -1.49 4.60 14.66
C TYR A 27 -1.78 5.81 13.77
N GLN A 28 -1.24 6.99 14.11
CA GLN A 28 -1.40 8.19 13.29
C GLN A 28 -0.71 8.03 11.92
N ALA A 29 0.48 7.45 11.88
CA ALA A 29 1.19 7.17 10.62
C ALA A 29 0.37 6.24 9.73
N VAL A 30 -0.20 5.17 10.28
CA VAL A 30 -1.11 4.25 9.56
C VAL A 30 -2.32 5.00 9.00
N LYS A 31 -2.97 5.83 9.83
CA LYS A 31 -4.16 6.58 9.42
C LYS A 31 -3.89 7.52 8.26
N GLU A 32 -2.74 8.20 8.27
CA GLU A 32 -2.36 9.08 7.16
C GLU A 32 -1.97 8.28 5.91
N ALA A 33 -1.17 7.23 6.05
CA ALA A 33 -0.75 6.40 4.93
C ALA A 33 -1.93 5.69 4.23
N LYS A 34 -2.95 5.26 4.97
CA LYS A 34 -4.17 4.64 4.42
C LYS A 34 -4.93 5.54 3.44
N LYS A 35 -4.79 6.86 3.52
CA LYS A 35 -5.40 7.78 2.56
C LYS A 35 -4.84 7.62 1.13
N GLY A 36 -3.63 7.06 1.00
CA GLY A 36 -3.00 6.75 -0.28
C GLY A 36 -3.19 5.29 -0.73
N VAL A 37 -3.81 4.44 0.10
CA VAL A 37 -4.07 3.03 -0.22
C VAL A 37 -5.49 2.85 -0.70
N VAL A 38 -5.67 2.01 -1.70
CA VAL A 38 -6.97 1.70 -2.32
C VAL A 38 -7.13 0.20 -2.50
N SER A 39 -8.37 -0.25 -2.71
CA SER A 39 -8.66 -1.61 -3.18
C SER A 39 -8.97 -1.55 -4.66
N VAL A 40 -8.25 -2.34 -5.46
CA VAL A 40 -8.50 -2.50 -6.90
C VAL A 40 -9.18 -3.84 -7.09
N SER A 41 -10.41 -3.83 -7.61
CA SER A 41 -11.19 -5.03 -7.84
C SER A 41 -11.53 -5.20 -9.31
N ALA A 42 -11.57 -6.46 -9.74
CA ALA A 42 -12.03 -6.87 -11.05
C ALA A 42 -13.46 -7.39 -10.96
N ALA A 43 -14.27 -7.01 -11.93
CA ALA A 43 -15.61 -7.51 -12.12
C ALA A 43 -15.70 -8.34 -13.39
N SER A 44 -16.31 -9.53 -13.32
CA SER A 44 -16.72 -10.26 -14.52
C SER A 44 -18.17 -9.90 -14.84
N LYS A 45 -18.47 -9.76 -16.12
CA LYS A 45 -19.86 -9.81 -16.59
C LYS A 45 -20.29 -11.26 -16.56
N GLU A 46 -20.89 -11.72 -15.48
CA GLU A 46 -21.74 -12.88 -15.61
C GLU A 46 -22.98 -12.47 -16.41
N GLU A 47 -23.13 -13.05 -17.60
CA GLU A 47 -24.37 -12.97 -18.38
C GLU A 47 -25.45 -13.79 -17.66
N ASP A 48 -25.92 -13.32 -16.51
CA ASP A 48 -27.10 -13.86 -15.89
C ASP A 48 -28.25 -12.87 -16.03
N TRP A 49 -29.36 -13.34 -16.59
CA TRP A 49 -30.54 -12.60 -17.03
C TRP A 49 -31.26 -11.79 -15.94
N ASP A 50 -30.83 -11.96 -14.66
CA ASP A 50 -31.37 -11.29 -13.48
C ASP A 50 -30.33 -10.50 -12.67
N ALA A 51 -29.17 -10.18 -13.21
CA ALA A 51 -28.04 -9.69 -12.40
C ALA A 51 -28.03 -8.17 -12.21
N GLU A 52 -28.46 -7.73 -11.03
CA GLU A 52 -27.97 -6.50 -10.37
C GLU A 52 -26.63 -6.70 -9.62
N ALA A 53 -26.01 -7.87 -9.69
CA ALA A 53 -24.77 -8.16 -8.99
C ALA A 53 -23.62 -8.35 -9.96
N THR A 54 -22.82 -7.30 -10.18
CA THR A 54 -21.45 -7.44 -10.69
C THR A 54 -20.65 -8.22 -9.67
N GLY A 55 -20.37 -9.50 -9.94
CA GLY A 55 -19.56 -10.32 -9.04
C GLY A 55 -18.11 -9.85 -9.05
N ILE A 56 -17.58 -9.42 -7.89
CA ILE A 56 -16.15 -9.18 -7.73
C ILE A 56 -15.45 -10.53 -7.82
N THR A 57 -14.57 -10.70 -8.80
CA THR A 57 -13.84 -11.96 -9.02
C THR A 57 -12.48 -11.98 -8.35
N SER A 58 -11.85 -10.83 -8.19
CA SER A 58 -10.57 -10.68 -7.50
C SER A 58 -10.41 -9.25 -6.99
N SER A 59 -9.65 -9.09 -5.92
CA SER A 59 -9.29 -7.80 -5.33
C SER A 59 -7.83 -7.80 -4.90
N VAL A 60 -7.15 -6.69 -5.09
CA VAL A 60 -5.77 -6.45 -4.64
C VAL A 60 -5.64 -5.06 -4.05
N SER A 61 -4.67 -4.88 -3.17
CA SER A 61 -4.32 -3.54 -2.70
C SER A 61 -3.60 -2.75 -3.79
N GLY A 62 -3.84 -1.45 -3.83
CA GLY A 62 -3.16 -0.52 -4.71
C GLY A 62 -2.75 0.74 -3.98
N VAL A 63 -1.88 1.52 -4.61
CA VAL A 63 -1.35 2.78 -4.08
C VAL A 63 -1.58 3.90 -5.08
N ILE A 64 -2.12 5.03 -4.62
CA ILE A 64 -2.23 6.25 -5.44
C ILE A 64 -0.84 6.85 -5.57
N THR A 65 -0.21 6.71 -6.73
CA THR A 65 1.18 7.10 -6.96
C THR A 65 1.36 8.44 -7.63
N ALA A 66 0.34 8.92 -8.35
CA ALA A 66 0.42 10.20 -9.02
C ALA A 66 -0.96 10.80 -9.31
N ASP A 67 -1.00 12.13 -9.44
CA ASP A 67 -2.07 12.92 -10.00
C ASP A 67 -1.52 13.69 -11.21
N ASN A 68 -2.01 13.41 -12.40
CA ASN A 68 -1.57 14.08 -13.63
C ASN A 68 -2.43 15.29 -14.00
N GLY A 69 -3.35 15.69 -13.12
CA GLY A 69 -4.29 16.79 -13.31
C GLY A 69 -5.64 16.37 -13.92
N GLN A 70 -5.71 15.24 -14.62
CA GLN A 70 -6.91 14.68 -15.23
C GLN A 70 -7.33 13.36 -14.60
N GLU A 71 -6.37 12.55 -14.19
CA GLU A 71 -6.57 11.22 -13.63
C GLU A 71 -5.66 11.01 -12.41
N LEU A 72 -6.14 10.22 -11.46
CA LEU A 72 -5.29 9.58 -10.45
C LEU A 72 -4.68 8.32 -11.05
N LEU A 73 -3.37 8.13 -10.85
CA LEU A 73 -2.67 6.92 -11.25
C LEU A 73 -2.46 6.02 -10.03
N ILE A 74 -2.84 4.76 -10.17
CA ILE A 74 -2.84 3.76 -9.10
C ILE A 74 -1.96 2.61 -9.53
N PHE A 75 -0.97 2.28 -8.70
CA PHE A 75 -0.08 1.15 -8.88
C PHE A 75 -0.59 -0.04 -8.09
N ALA A 76 -0.75 -1.20 -8.73
CA ALA A 76 -1.26 -2.40 -8.09
C ALA A 76 -0.71 -3.67 -8.76
N SER A 77 -1.01 -4.84 -8.17
CA SER A 77 -0.65 -6.12 -8.77
C SER A 77 -1.38 -6.36 -10.10
N GLU A 78 -0.65 -6.87 -11.10
CA GLU A 78 -1.19 -7.26 -12.40
C GLU A 78 -2.16 -8.47 -12.29
N SER A 79 -2.08 -9.22 -11.20
CA SER A 79 -2.93 -10.40 -10.99
C SER A 79 -4.43 -10.11 -11.07
N VAL A 80 -4.87 -8.90 -10.67
CA VAL A 80 -6.26 -8.45 -10.77
C VAL A 80 -6.74 -8.27 -12.20
N CYS A 81 -5.83 -8.24 -13.17
CA CYS A 81 -6.17 -8.12 -14.59
C CYS A 81 -6.45 -9.47 -15.26
N LYS A 82 -6.29 -10.60 -14.54
CA LYS A 82 -6.50 -11.92 -15.11
C LYS A 82 -8.00 -12.16 -15.29
N ASP A 83 -8.40 -12.50 -16.51
CA ASP A 83 -9.77 -12.85 -16.89
C ASP A 83 -10.81 -11.74 -16.54
N ALA A 84 -10.36 -10.47 -16.47
CA ALA A 84 -11.18 -9.33 -16.12
C ALA A 84 -11.41 -8.41 -17.32
N GLU A 85 -12.61 -7.84 -17.43
CA GLU A 85 -13.00 -6.87 -18.46
C GLU A 85 -13.25 -5.47 -17.88
N GLU A 86 -13.62 -5.39 -16.62
CA GLU A 86 -13.90 -4.12 -15.92
C GLU A 86 -13.19 -4.09 -14.58
N TRP A 87 -12.80 -2.89 -14.17
CA TRP A 87 -12.11 -2.65 -12.88
C TRP A 87 -12.77 -1.51 -12.15
N GLN A 88 -12.74 -1.62 -10.83
CA GLN A 88 -13.16 -0.58 -9.89
C GLN A 88 -12.06 -0.33 -8.88
N VAL A 89 -12.00 0.90 -8.41
CA VAL A 89 -11.11 1.33 -7.31
C VAL A 89 -11.98 1.85 -6.19
N GLU A 90 -11.87 1.22 -5.03
CA GLU A 90 -12.48 1.68 -3.80
C GLU A 90 -11.47 2.47 -2.99
N PHE A 91 -11.84 3.68 -2.62
CA PHE A 91 -11.03 4.60 -1.83
C PHE A 91 -11.31 4.46 -0.33
N VAL A 92 -10.48 5.10 0.49
CA VAL A 92 -10.53 5.03 1.95
C VAL A 92 -11.88 5.44 2.57
N ASP A 93 -12.70 6.20 1.85
CA ASP A 93 -14.06 6.60 2.26
C ASP A 93 -15.13 5.55 1.92
N GLY A 94 -14.74 4.40 1.34
CA GLY A 94 -15.61 3.33 0.91
C GLY A 94 -16.33 3.58 -0.42
N THR A 95 -16.00 4.66 -1.12
CA THR A 95 -16.61 4.96 -2.42
C THR A 95 -15.82 4.31 -3.55
N SER A 96 -16.51 3.61 -4.44
CA SER A 96 -15.92 2.94 -5.60
C SER A 96 -16.13 3.73 -6.89
N TYR A 97 -15.11 3.75 -7.73
CA TYR A 97 -15.13 4.40 -9.04
C TYR A 97 -14.62 3.45 -10.12
N LYS A 98 -15.13 3.62 -11.34
CA LYS A 98 -14.65 2.86 -12.48
C LYS A 98 -13.18 3.20 -12.76
N ALA A 99 -12.39 2.18 -13.04
CA ALA A 99 -10.98 2.32 -13.37
C ALA A 99 -10.67 1.80 -14.78
N SER A 100 -9.61 2.32 -15.37
CA SER A 100 -9.05 1.88 -16.64
C SER A 100 -7.61 1.44 -16.47
N VAL A 101 -7.21 0.37 -17.16
CA VAL A 101 -5.82 -0.07 -17.19
C VAL A 101 -5.03 0.82 -18.14
N LYS A 102 -3.98 1.47 -17.64
CA LYS A 102 -3.06 2.30 -18.45
C LYS A 102 -1.84 1.53 -18.93
N SER A 103 -1.30 0.67 -18.09
CA SER A 103 -0.12 -0.14 -18.41
C SER A 103 -0.14 -1.43 -17.61
N ARG A 104 0.42 -2.48 -18.20
CA ARG A 104 0.59 -3.78 -17.55
C ARG A 104 1.98 -4.30 -17.87
N ASP A 105 2.66 -4.79 -16.85
CA ASP A 105 3.91 -5.51 -16.99
C ASP A 105 3.82 -6.89 -16.35
N LYS A 106 3.63 -7.88 -17.20
CA LYS A 106 3.54 -9.29 -16.78
C LYS A 106 4.86 -9.86 -16.27
N ASN A 107 5.98 -9.22 -16.54
CA ASN A 107 7.29 -9.70 -16.09
C ASN A 107 7.51 -9.30 -14.63
N SER A 108 7.23 -8.05 -14.28
CA SER A 108 7.30 -7.56 -12.91
C SER A 108 6.06 -7.91 -12.07
N GLY A 109 4.94 -8.24 -12.73
CA GLY A 109 3.68 -8.54 -12.05
C GLY A 109 2.90 -7.33 -11.60
N PHE A 110 3.17 -6.13 -12.18
CA PHE A 110 2.51 -4.89 -11.81
C PHE A 110 1.68 -4.30 -12.94
N ALA A 111 0.69 -3.49 -12.55
CA ALA A 111 -0.15 -2.72 -13.46
C ALA A 111 -0.38 -1.31 -12.91
N VAL A 112 -0.65 -0.38 -13.83
CA VAL A 112 -1.06 0.98 -13.52
C VAL A 112 -2.51 1.13 -13.97
N PHE A 113 -3.36 1.53 -13.04
CA PHE A 113 -4.75 1.87 -13.27
C PHE A 113 -4.93 3.38 -13.22
N SER A 114 -6.02 3.87 -13.79
CA SER A 114 -6.41 5.27 -13.64
C SER A 114 -7.88 5.41 -13.28
N VAL A 115 -8.17 6.43 -12.50
CA VAL A 115 -9.53 6.92 -12.20
C VAL A 115 -9.60 8.37 -12.62
N ALA A 116 -10.64 8.73 -13.39
CA ALA A 116 -10.82 10.09 -13.89
C ALA A 116 -11.19 11.04 -12.73
N LYS A 117 -10.48 12.15 -12.58
CA LYS A 117 -10.67 13.11 -11.47
C LYS A 117 -12.04 13.77 -11.48
N ASN A 118 -12.61 13.99 -12.65
CA ASN A 118 -13.93 14.62 -12.80
C ASN A 118 -15.08 13.70 -12.36
N GLU A 119 -14.83 12.42 -12.13
CA GLU A 119 -15.80 11.48 -11.57
C GLU A 119 -15.77 11.44 -10.05
N LEU A 120 -14.66 11.89 -9.42
CA LEU A 120 -14.50 11.89 -7.98
C LEU A 120 -15.39 12.93 -7.31
N SER A 121 -16.07 12.54 -6.24
CA SER A 121 -16.77 13.48 -5.37
C SER A 121 -15.79 14.34 -4.58
N ASP A 122 -16.21 15.54 -4.19
CA ASP A 122 -15.42 16.40 -3.30
C ASP A 122 -15.11 15.70 -1.96
N ALA A 123 -16.00 14.86 -1.48
CA ALA A 123 -15.80 14.09 -0.24
C ALA A 123 -14.64 13.11 -0.39
N THR A 124 -14.64 12.30 -1.45
CA THR A 124 -13.56 11.35 -1.76
C THR A 124 -12.24 12.09 -1.99
N TRP A 125 -12.27 13.17 -2.79
CA TRP A 125 -11.08 13.97 -3.06
C TRP A 125 -10.41 14.51 -1.79
N ASN A 126 -11.21 14.96 -0.82
CA ASN A 126 -10.72 15.46 0.47
C ASN A 126 -10.26 14.34 1.42
N ALA A 127 -10.69 13.10 1.20
CA ALA A 127 -10.34 11.97 2.05
C ALA A 127 -9.00 11.31 1.67
N ILE A 128 -8.55 11.49 0.43
CA ILE A 128 -7.38 10.80 -0.13
C ILE A 128 -6.17 11.72 -0.26
N HIS A 129 -5.00 11.12 -0.46
CA HIS A 129 -3.83 11.82 -0.95
C HIS A 129 -2.96 10.91 -1.83
N VAL A 130 -2.12 11.51 -2.66
CA VAL A 130 -1.10 10.82 -3.42
C VAL A 130 0.02 10.40 -2.48
N ALA A 131 0.38 9.12 -2.50
CA ALA A 131 1.46 8.61 -1.65
C ALA A 131 2.81 9.25 -2.04
N GLU A 132 3.58 9.63 -1.04
CA GLU A 132 4.94 10.09 -1.23
C GLU A 132 5.85 8.87 -1.47
N LEU A 133 6.55 8.87 -2.61
CA LEU A 133 7.48 7.79 -2.94
C LEU A 133 8.81 7.99 -2.24
N GLY A 134 9.19 7.02 -1.41
CA GLY A 134 10.48 7.01 -0.70
C GLY A 134 11.66 6.71 -1.62
N ASN A 135 12.87 6.85 -1.07
CA ASN A 135 14.10 6.47 -1.72
C ASN A 135 14.66 5.19 -1.08
N SER A 136 14.55 4.07 -1.79
CA SER A 136 15.02 2.76 -1.30
C SER A 136 16.53 2.71 -0.99
N ASN A 137 17.34 3.61 -1.59
CA ASN A 137 18.78 3.69 -1.28
C ASN A 137 19.07 4.26 0.12
N LEU A 138 18.09 4.86 0.78
CA LEU A 138 18.20 5.37 2.14
C LEU A 138 17.70 4.37 3.18
N ALA A 139 17.08 3.29 2.74
CA ALA A 139 16.57 2.25 3.62
C ALA A 139 17.73 1.44 4.21
N ALA A 140 17.68 1.15 5.51
CA ALA A 140 18.70 0.40 6.21
C ALA A 140 18.11 -0.82 6.92
N GLN A 141 18.92 -1.86 7.08
CA GLN A 141 18.55 -3.03 7.89
C GLN A 141 18.27 -2.60 9.34
N GLY A 142 17.11 -3.02 9.85
CA GLY A 142 16.64 -2.64 11.18
C GLY A 142 15.68 -1.45 11.21
N ASP A 143 15.51 -0.73 10.09
CA ASP A 143 14.49 0.33 10.01
C ASP A 143 13.08 -0.26 10.19
N GLY A 144 12.25 0.43 10.97
CA GLY A 144 10.85 0.08 11.17
C GLY A 144 10.01 0.30 9.92
N VAL A 145 9.17 -0.67 9.58
CA VAL A 145 8.25 -0.60 8.45
C VAL A 145 6.82 -0.94 8.84
N ILE A 146 5.87 -0.38 8.11
CA ILE A 146 4.44 -0.66 8.24
C ILE A 146 3.96 -1.14 6.88
N ALA A 147 3.38 -2.33 6.82
CA ALA A 147 2.69 -2.82 5.63
C ALA A 147 1.19 -2.57 5.78
N LEU A 148 0.59 -2.02 4.73
CA LEU A 148 -0.83 -1.71 4.64
C LEU A 148 -1.45 -2.43 3.45
N GLY A 149 -2.72 -2.81 3.59
CA GLY A 149 -3.47 -3.44 2.52
C GLY A 149 -3.86 -4.87 2.87
N ASN A 150 -3.94 -5.75 1.88
CA ASN A 150 -4.31 -7.14 2.08
C ASN A 150 -3.17 -7.94 2.74
N THR A 151 -2.85 -7.59 3.98
CA THR A 151 -1.85 -8.31 4.77
C THR A 151 -2.53 -9.44 5.54
N LEU A 152 -1.93 -10.63 5.55
CA LEU A 152 -2.44 -11.80 6.28
C LEU A 152 -3.87 -12.20 5.88
N GLY A 153 -4.34 -11.85 4.67
CA GLY A 153 -5.68 -12.18 4.18
C GLY A 153 -6.79 -11.23 4.67
N TYR A 154 -6.44 -10.12 5.31
CA TYR A 154 -7.38 -9.06 5.68
C TYR A 154 -7.23 -7.89 4.71
N GLU A 155 -8.30 -7.51 4.02
CA GLU A 155 -8.28 -6.47 2.98
C GLU A 155 -7.81 -5.09 3.48
N ASP A 156 -8.06 -4.78 4.76
CA ASP A 156 -7.64 -3.55 5.43
C ASP A 156 -6.58 -3.81 6.52
N GLY A 157 -5.71 -4.79 6.28
CA GLY A 157 -4.70 -5.22 7.23
C GLY A 157 -3.61 -4.18 7.50
N VAL A 158 -3.05 -4.24 8.70
CA VAL A 158 -1.88 -3.47 9.12
C VAL A 158 -0.89 -4.42 9.77
N SER A 159 0.34 -4.44 9.28
CA SER A 159 1.42 -5.21 9.88
C SER A 159 2.62 -4.32 10.16
N TYR A 160 3.27 -4.57 11.28
CA TYR A 160 4.49 -3.87 11.69
C TYR A 160 5.67 -4.82 11.65
N GLY A 161 6.80 -4.35 11.18
CA GLY A 161 8.02 -5.13 11.12
C GLY A 161 9.24 -4.27 10.94
N ILE A 162 10.34 -4.90 10.57
CA ILE A 162 11.61 -4.24 10.27
C ILE A 162 12.13 -4.66 8.90
N ILE A 163 12.99 -3.85 8.33
CA ILE A 163 13.80 -4.24 7.17
C ILE A 163 14.81 -5.29 7.61
N SER A 164 14.68 -6.49 7.07
CA SER A 164 15.58 -7.61 7.35
C SER A 164 16.79 -7.62 6.43
N SER A 165 16.64 -7.15 5.18
CA SER A 165 17.70 -7.09 4.18
C SER A 165 17.42 -6.04 3.11
N THR A 166 18.48 -5.35 2.65
CA THR A 166 18.44 -4.41 1.53
C THR A 166 19.24 -4.91 0.32
N GLU A 167 19.84 -6.08 0.42
CA GLU A 167 20.76 -6.65 -0.60
C GLU A 167 20.16 -7.86 -1.33
N TYR A 168 18.88 -8.13 -1.17
CA TYR A 168 18.25 -9.27 -1.84
C TYR A 168 18.00 -8.95 -3.32
N GLN A 169 18.39 -9.89 -4.21
CA GLN A 169 18.16 -9.79 -5.65
C GLN A 169 17.01 -10.72 -6.06
N GLN A 170 15.97 -10.15 -6.61
CA GLN A 170 14.84 -10.89 -7.19
C GLN A 170 15.07 -11.04 -8.69
N LYS A 171 14.99 -12.27 -9.18
CA LYS A 171 15.07 -12.58 -10.62
C LYS A 171 13.69 -12.49 -11.24
N PHE A 172 13.60 -11.68 -12.27
CA PHE A 172 12.45 -11.61 -13.17
C PHE A 172 12.80 -12.22 -14.51
N ARG A 173 11.83 -12.35 -15.40
CA ARG A 173 12.02 -13.01 -16.70
C ARG A 173 13.01 -12.26 -17.60
N ASP A 174 13.08 -10.95 -17.48
CA ASP A 174 13.86 -10.02 -18.31
C ASP A 174 14.97 -9.29 -17.55
N GLY A 175 15.24 -9.68 -16.30
CA GLY A 175 16.31 -9.07 -15.51
C GLY A 175 16.30 -9.43 -14.04
N GLU A 176 17.15 -8.74 -13.28
CA GLU A 176 17.23 -8.84 -11.83
C GLU A 176 17.00 -7.45 -11.22
N CYS A 177 16.22 -7.39 -10.14
CA CYS A 177 16.00 -6.16 -9.38
C CYS A 177 16.39 -6.36 -7.93
N GLY A 178 16.98 -5.33 -7.33
CA GLY A 178 17.17 -5.25 -5.89
C GLY A 178 15.81 -5.06 -5.22
N VAL A 179 15.55 -5.83 -4.17
CA VAL A 179 14.34 -5.72 -3.37
C VAL A 179 14.68 -5.62 -1.90
N ILE A 180 13.80 -4.97 -1.14
CA ILE A 180 13.90 -4.87 0.31
C ILE A 180 13.13 -6.04 0.92
N GLY A 181 13.82 -6.85 1.73
CA GLY A 181 13.21 -7.92 2.51
C GLY A 181 12.79 -7.40 3.89
N THR A 182 11.61 -7.78 4.34
CA THR A 182 11.10 -7.48 5.68
C THR A 182 10.80 -8.77 6.45
N ASP A 183 10.61 -8.68 7.76
CA ASP A 183 10.15 -9.78 8.60
C ASP A 183 8.62 -9.89 8.64
N ILE A 184 7.91 -9.04 7.89
CA ILE A 184 6.46 -9.09 7.77
C ILE A 184 6.07 -10.30 6.93
N SER A 185 5.29 -11.21 7.52
CA SER A 185 4.77 -12.38 6.81
C SER A 185 3.61 -11.95 5.90
N GLY A 186 3.70 -12.27 4.61
CA GLY A 186 2.59 -12.22 3.68
C GLY A 186 1.82 -13.54 3.68
N SER A 187 0.50 -13.50 3.43
CA SER A 187 -0.27 -14.68 3.05
C SER A 187 -0.20 -14.89 1.54
N ASP A 188 -0.49 -16.10 1.05
CA ASP A 188 -0.49 -16.42 -0.41
C ASP A 188 -1.48 -15.59 -1.26
N GLY A 189 -2.23 -14.67 -0.66
CA GLY A 189 -3.08 -13.70 -1.32
C GLY A 189 -2.67 -12.24 -1.09
N ALA A 190 -1.59 -12.00 -0.34
CA ALA A 190 -1.08 -10.66 -0.03
C ALA A 190 -0.15 -10.18 -1.17
N THR A 191 -0.65 -10.16 -2.39
CA THR A 191 0.02 -9.53 -3.52
C THR A 191 -0.61 -8.19 -3.78
N GLY A 192 0.03 -7.16 -3.30
CA GLY A 192 -0.29 -5.77 -3.55
C GLY A 192 0.95 -4.99 -3.80
#